data_eed6755ad9eda9151f1fb82f0dae1497
#
_entry.id   eed6755ad9eda9151f1fb82f0dae1497
#
_cell.length_a   1.000
_cell.length_b   1.000
_cell.length_c   1.000
_cell.angle_alpha   90.00
_cell.angle_beta   90.00
_cell.angle_gamma   90.00
#
_symmetry.space_group_name_H-M   'P 1'
#
loop_
_entity.id
_entity.type
_entity.pdbx_description
1 polymer ?
#
loop_
_entity_poly.entity_id
_entity_poly.type
_entity_poly.pdbx_seq_one_letter_code
_entity_poly.pdbx_strand_id
1 'polypeptide(L)'
;MGQVTVKIDKFSYQLGAADCFCEMVRAGVKRIALSHPCDTKEERDSFLPEFDKLCEKYGVCYYVENESFLTDLFPTSLNQGKFNVLFYQDETVLREYLDLKAEKEKAVAAGKYADCREDIARQYGKLLSYTDEGIQRLLDANTEKE
;
A
#
# COMPACT_ATOMS: atom_id res chain seq x y z
N MET A 1 11.54 21.24 -35.87
CA MET A 1 11.09 21.38 -34.48
C MET A 1 11.96 20.51 -33.57
N GLY A 2 12.43 21.08 -32.48
CA GLY A 2 13.26 20.36 -31.51
C GLY A 2 12.47 19.32 -30.72
N GLN A 3 13.13 18.22 -30.39
CA GLN A 3 12.60 17.21 -29.49
C GLN A 3 12.65 17.72 -28.05
N VAL A 4 11.53 17.62 -27.33
CA VAL A 4 11.49 17.97 -25.89
C VAL A 4 11.94 16.74 -25.11
N THR A 5 13.04 16.87 -24.37
CA THR A 5 13.51 15.81 -23.49
C THR A 5 13.04 16.11 -22.06
N VAL A 6 12.30 15.19 -21.47
CA VAL A 6 11.82 15.33 -20.10
C VAL A 6 12.57 14.35 -19.21
N LYS A 7 13.17 14.88 -18.15
CA LYS A 7 13.81 14.09 -17.11
C LYS A 7 12.86 13.93 -15.95
N ILE A 8 12.56 12.68 -15.57
CA ILE A 8 11.66 12.40 -14.45
C ILE A 8 12.47 12.42 -13.15
N ASP A 9 12.06 13.27 -12.22
CA ASP A 9 12.56 13.25 -10.85
C ASP A 9 11.74 12.26 -10.03
N LYS A 10 12.38 11.21 -9.54
CA LYS A 10 11.71 10.13 -8.80
C LYS A 10 10.98 10.62 -7.55
N PHE A 11 11.61 11.51 -6.79
CA PHE A 11 11.00 12.05 -5.57
C PHE A 11 9.72 12.80 -5.90
N SER A 12 9.77 13.70 -6.86
CA SER A 12 8.60 14.49 -7.29
C SER A 12 7.50 13.60 -7.89
N TYR A 13 7.89 12.59 -8.66
CA TYR A 13 6.95 11.63 -9.24
C TYR A 13 6.19 10.87 -8.16
N GLN A 14 6.91 10.32 -7.19
CA GLN A 14 6.31 9.56 -6.08
C GLN A 14 5.47 10.45 -5.17
N LEU A 15 5.90 11.69 -4.95
CA LEU A 15 5.12 12.66 -4.18
C LEU A 15 3.84 13.03 -4.91
N GLY A 16 3.89 13.21 -6.24
CA GLY A 16 2.71 13.46 -7.05
C GLY A 16 1.70 12.31 -7.00
N ALA A 17 2.17 11.06 -7.03
CA ALA A 17 1.33 9.90 -6.87
C ALA A 17 0.67 9.88 -5.48
N ALA A 18 1.42 10.19 -4.42
CA ALA A 18 0.89 10.27 -3.07
C ALA A 18 -0.17 11.36 -2.92
N ASP A 19 0.04 12.51 -3.57
CA ASP A 19 -0.94 13.61 -3.61
C ASP A 19 -2.27 13.10 -4.17
N CYS A 20 -2.22 12.42 -5.31
CA CYS A 20 -3.38 11.84 -5.97
C CYS A 20 -4.08 10.81 -5.07
N PHE A 21 -3.31 9.94 -4.42
CA PHE A 21 -3.87 8.94 -3.51
C PHE A 21 -4.55 9.57 -2.30
N CYS A 22 -4.00 10.62 -1.73
CA CYS A 22 -4.62 11.34 -0.61
C CYS A 22 -5.96 11.95 -1.03
N GLU A 23 -6.04 12.51 -2.23
CA GLU A 23 -7.29 13.01 -2.80
C GLU A 23 -8.32 11.89 -2.94
N MET A 24 -7.92 10.72 -3.46
CA MET A 24 -8.81 9.57 -3.62
C MET A 24 -9.31 9.03 -2.28
N VAL A 25 -8.45 9.00 -1.27
CA VAL A 25 -8.85 8.58 0.09
C VAL A 25 -9.86 9.57 0.66
N ARG A 26 -9.60 10.86 0.53
CA ARG A 26 -10.52 11.90 1.01
C ARG A 26 -11.88 11.82 0.31
N ALA A 27 -11.87 11.58 -0.99
CA ALA A 27 -13.10 11.48 -1.80
C ALA A 27 -13.88 10.18 -1.57
N GLY A 28 -13.33 9.24 -0.81
CA GLY A 28 -13.97 7.95 -0.55
C GLY A 28 -13.83 6.94 -1.68
N VAL A 29 -13.00 7.22 -2.67
CA VAL A 29 -12.72 6.29 -3.78
C VAL A 29 -11.85 5.12 -3.32
N LYS A 30 -10.92 5.39 -2.41
CA LYS A 30 -10.07 4.36 -1.80
C LYS A 30 -10.21 4.40 -0.28
N ARG A 31 -10.32 3.24 0.32
CA ARG A 31 -10.34 3.12 1.78
C ARG A 31 -8.95 3.37 2.36
N ILE A 32 -7.94 2.70 1.81
CA ILE A 32 -6.53 2.95 2.09
C ILE A 32 -5.76 3.07 0.78
N ALA A 33 -4.65 3.78 0.81
CA ALA A 33 -3.72 3.86 -0.31
C ALA A 33 -2.30 3.70 0.22
N LEU A 34 -1.45 3.05 -0.57
CA LEU A 34 -0.07 2.79 -0.21
C LEU A 34 0.84 3.78 -0.93
N SER A 35 1.80 4.35 -0.21
CA SER A 35 2.87 5.10 -0.85
C SER A 35 3.83 4.14 -1.56
N HIS A 36 4.73 4.70 -2.34
CA HIS A 36 5.76 3.91 -3.03
C HIS A 36 6.58 3.09 -2.01
N PRO A 37 6.78 1.79 -2.25
CA PRO A 37 7.61 0.97 -1.38
C PRO A 37 9.09 1.31 -1.57
N CYS A 38 9.69 1.89 -0.53
CA CYS A 38 11.08 2.33 -0.54
C CYS A 38 12.01 1.22 -0.08
N ASP A 39 13.23 1.21 -0.60
CA ASP A 39 14.23 0.19 -0.26
C ASP A 39 14.79 0.37 1.15
N THR A 40 14.82 1.60 1.65
CA THR A 40 15.34 1.91 2.97
C THR A 40 14.35 2.75 3.77
N LYS A 41 14.47 2.65 5.09
CA LYS A 41 13.69 3.45 6.01
C LYS A 41 13.97 4.95 5.82
N GLU A 42 15.23 5.29 5.60
CA GLU A 42 15.69 6.66 5.39
C GLU A 42 15.07 7.27 4.13
N GLU A 43 14.99 6.52 3.06
CA GLU A 43 14.33 6.95 1.83
C GLU A 43 12.84 7.24 2.10
N ARG A 44 12.14 6.31 2.75
CA ARG A 44 10.75 6.50 3.13
C ARG A 44 10.56 7.72 4.00
N ASP A 45 11.41 7.87 5.02
CA ASP A 45 11.32 8.97 5.97
C ASP A 45 11.57 10.34 5.32
N SER A 46 12.32 10.37 4.21
CA SER A 46 12.55 11.62 3.46
C SER A 46 11.27 12.23 2.89
N PHE A 47 10.22 11.44 2.72
CA PHE A 47 8.91 11.91 2.24
C PHE A 47 8.01 12.44 3.36
N LEU A 48 8.26 12.06 4.62
CA LEU A 48 7.31 12.35 5.71
C LEU A 48 6.97 13.84 5.87
N PRO A 49 7.91 14.79 5.77
CA PRO A 49 7.54 16.21 5.85
C PRO A 49 6.55 16.64 4.76
N GLU A 50 6.68 16.09 3.56
CA GLU A 50 5.74 16.38 2.46
C GLU A 50 4.42 15.63 2.65
N PHE A 51 4.45 14.42 3.19
CA PHE A 51 3.23 13.69 3.51
C PHE A 51 2.43 14.38 4.62
N ASP A 52 3.09 15.00 5.59
CA ASP A 52 2.42 15.81 6.61
C ASP A 52 1.60 16.94 5.95
N LYS A 53 2.17 17.59 4.96
CA LYS A 53 1.49 18.65 4.20
C LYS A 53 0.31 18.13 3.41
N LEU A 54 0.46 16.95 2.78
CA LEU A 54 -0.63 16.31 2.04
C LEU A 54 -1.79 15.92 2.95
N CYS A 55 -1.48 15.36 4.11
CA CYS A 55 -2.49 14.97 5.08
C CYS A 55 -3.25 16.18 5.61
N GLU A 56 -2.56 17.28 5.87
CA GLU A 56 -3.20 18.53 6.27
C GLU A 56 -4.09 19.08 5.14
N LYS A 57 -3.59 19.07 3.91
CA LYS A 57 -4.31 19.57 2.73
C LYS A 57 -5.63 18.83 2.51
N TYR A 58 -5.63 17.51 2.60
CA TYR A 58 -6.79 16.68 2.27
C TYR A 58 -7.60 16.24 3.50
N GLY A 59 -7.11 16.44 4.71
CA GLY A 59 -7.79 15.98 5.91
C GLY A 59 -7.77 14.46 6.04
N VAL A 60 -6.65 13.84 5.70
CA VAL A 60 -6.41 12.41 5.85
C VAL A 60 -5.25 12.18 6.81
N CYS A 61 -4.99 10.92 7.14
CA CYS A 61 -3.90 10.52 8.03
C CYS A 61 -2.97 9.55 7.32
N TYR A 62 -1.77 9.35 7.86
CA TYR A 62 -0.92 8.26 7.40
C TYR A 62 -0.42 7.42 8.57
N TYR A 63 -0.18 6.14 8.28
CA TYR A 63 0.43 5.18 9.18
C TYR A 63 1.79 4.79 8.60
N VAL A 64 2.84 4.90 9.42
CA VAL A 64 4.20 4.54 9.00
C VAL A 64 4.36 3.03 9.07
N GLU A 65 4.58 2.40 7.92
CA GLU A 65 4.71 0.95 7.81
C GLU A 65 6.19 0.58 7.68
N ASN A 66 6.72 -0.06 8.72
CA ASN A 66 8.12 -0.50 8.75
C ASN A 66 8.32 -1.91 8.21
N GLU A 67 7.24 -2.62 7.98
CA GLU A 67 7.25 -3.97 7.44
C GLU A 67 6.08 -4.12 6.49
N SER A 68 6.34 -3.89 5.20
CA SER A 68 5.29 -3.95 4.18
C SER A 68 4.54 -5.27 4.23
N PHE A 69 3.21 -5.20 4.14
CA PHE A 69 2.35 -6.37 4.26
C PHE A 69 2.48 -7.25 3.01
N LEU A 70 2.87 -8.50 3.22
CA LEU A 70 3.02 -9.49 2.15
C LEU A 70 1.79 -10.37 2.09
N THR A 71 1.17 -10.43 0.93
CA THR A 71 0.07 -11.34 0.61
C THR A 71 0.25 -11.85 -0.81
N ASP A 72 -0.58 -12.81 -1.21
CA ASP A 72 -0.57 -13.30 -2.58
C ASP A 72 -1.11 -12.29 -3.60
N LEU A 73 -1.61 -11.14 -3.14
CA LEU A 73 -2.14 -10.09 -4.02
C LEU A 73 -1.07 -9.47 -4.91
N PHE A 74 0.15 -9.30 -4.37
CA PHE A 74 1.27 -8.69 -5.08
C PHE A 74 2.51 -9.58 -5.02
N PRO A 75 3.38 -9.52 -6.05
CA PRO A 75 4.65 -10.24 -6.00
C PRO A 75 5.47 -9.85 -4.77
N THR A 76 6.12 -10.83 -4.14
CA THR A 76 6.94 -10.59 -2.96
C THR A 76 8.05 -9.58 -3.21
N SER A 77 8.63 -9.58 -4.43
CA SER A 77 9.70 -8.65 -4.79
C SER A 77 9.30 -7.17 -4.73
N LEU A 78 7.99 -6.86 -4.82
CA LEU A 78 7.52 -5.47 -4.73
C LEU A 78 7.53 -4.94 -3.30
N ASN A 79 7.33 -5.80 -2.31
CA ASN A 79 7.06 -5.35 -0.95
C ASN A 79 7.99 -5.94 0.11
N GLN A 80 8.63 -7.08 -0.15
CA GLN A 80 9.47 -7.74 0.84
C GLN A 80 10.66 -6.86 1.22
N GLY A 81 10.81 -6.59 2.51
CA GLY A 81 11.89 -5.74 3.01
C GLY A 81 11.74 -4.27 2.67
N LYS A 82 10.56 -3.83 2.23
CA LYS A 82 10.29 -2.45 1.85
C LYS A 82 9.62 -1.67 2.97
N PHE A 83 9.73 -0.35 2.84
CA PHE A 83 9.18 0.62 3.80
C PHE A 83 8.26 1.57 3.07
N ASN A 84 7.06 1.75 3.59
CA ASN A 84 6.07 2.65 2.99
C ASN A 84 5.19 3.30 4.05
N VAL A 85 4.17 3.99 3.60
CA VAL A 85 3.12 4.59 4.44
C VAL A 85 1.78 4.16 3.90
N LEU A 86 0.79 4.06 4.77
CA LEU A 86 -0.60 3.88 4.38
C LEU A 86 -1.36 5.17 4.66
N PHE A 87 -2.05 5.68 3.62
CA PHE A 87 -2.95 6.82 3.78
C PHE A 87 -4.36 6.31 4.04
N TYR A 88 -5.04 6.91 5.01
CA TYR A 88 -6.41 6.54 5.38
C TYR A 88 -7.15 7.76 5.94
N GLN A 89 -8.47 7.69 5.98
CA GLN A 89 -9.30 8.75 6.55
C GLN A 89 -9.94 8.31 7.87
N ASP A 90 -10.36 7.06 7.94
CA ASP A 90 -11.11 6.51 9.07
C ASP A 90 -10.24 5.52 9.85
N GLU A 91 -10.11 5.74 11.15
CA GLU A 91 -9.35 4.88 12.06
C GLU A 91 -9.83 3.42 12.05
N THR A 92 -11.11 3.18 11.77
CA THR A 92 -11.63 1.81 11.69
C THR A 92 -10.99 1.05 10.53
N VAL A 93 -10.69 1.75 9.43
CA VAL A 93 -10.03 1.15 8.26
C VAL A 93 -8.59 0.77 8.59
N LEU A 94 -7.88 1.64 9.30
CA LEU A 94 -6.52 1.32 9.77
C LEU A 94 -6.55 0.10 10.69
N ARG A 95 -7.53 0.03 11.58
CA ARG A 95 -7.69 -1.11 12.47
C ARG A 95 -7.95 -2.41 11.70
N GLU A 96 -8.82 -2.37 10.69
CA GLU A 96 -9.05 -3.53 9.81
C GLU A 96 -7.75 -4.01 9.18
N TYR A 97 -6.92 -3.09 8.70
CA TYR A 97 -5.61 -3.43 8.12
C TYR A 97 -4.69 -4.10 9.15
N LEU A 98 -4.57 -3.51 10.33
CA LEU A 98 -3.72 -4.05 11.39
C LEU A 98 -4.21 -5.41 11.89
N ASP A 99 -5.53 -5.58 11.99
CA ASP A 99 -6.14 -6.86 12.37
C ASP A 99 -5.87 -7.93 11.31
N LEU A 100 -5.92 -7.57 10.04
CA LEU A 100 -5.62 -8.49 8.95
C LEU A 100 -4.14 -8.93 8.98
N LYS A 101 -3.22 -8.01 9.25
CA LYS A 101 -1.81 -8.35 9.44
C LYS A 101 -1.62 -9.32 10.61
N ALA A 102 -2.29 -9.06 11.73
CA ALA A 102 -2.23 -9.94 12.90
C ALA A 102 -2.84 -11.32 12.62
N GLU A 103 -3.91 -11.37 11.83
CA GLU A 103 -4.52 -12.64 11.41
C GLU A 103 -3.54 -13.50 10.62
N LYS A 104 -2.81 -12.88 9.68
CA LYS A 104 -1.77 -13.59 8.93
C LYS A 104 -0.68 -14.11 9.87
N GLU A 105 -0.18 -13.27 10.77
CA GLU A 105 0.87 -13.66 11.72
C GLU A 105 0.44 -14.87 12.56
N LYS A 106 -0.78 -14.88 13.04
CA LYS A 106 -1.35 -16.01 13.79
C LYS A 106 -1.42 -17.27 12.94
N ALA A 107 -1.88 -17.14 11.69
CA ALA A 107 -1.98 -18.27 10.77
C ALA A 107 -0.61 -18.86 10.47
N VAL A 108 0.40 -18.02 10.24
CA VAL A 108 1.78 -18.47 10.00
C VAL A 108 2.32 -19.20 11.23
N ALA A 109 2.14 -18.62 12.43
CA ALA A 109 2.60 -19.22 13.67
C ALA A 109 1.94 -20.57 13.96
N ALA A 110 0.68 -20.74 13.55
CA ALA A 110 -0.07 -21.98 13.73
C ALA A 110 0.15 -23.00 12.59
N GLY A 111 0.95 -22.67 11.58
CA GLY A 111 1.18 -23.52 10.41
C GLY A 111 -0.06 -23.65 9.51
N LYS A 112 -0.98 -22.68 9.56
CA LYS A 112 -2.27 -22.72 8.83
C LYS A 112 -2.38 -21.67 7.73
N TYR A 113 -1.31 -20.97 7.41
CA TYR A 113 -1.37 -19.90 6.42
C TYR A 113 -1.81 -20.42 5.04
N ALA A 114 -1.38 -21.61 4.64
CA ALA A 114 -1.77 -22.20 3.36
C ALA A 114 -3.30 -22.30 3.19
N ASP A 115 -4.04 -22.49 4.29
CA ASP A 115 -5.50 -22.65 4.25
C ASP A 115 -6.24 -21.32 4.13
N CYS A 116 -5.62 -20.20 4.49
CA CYS A 116 -6.28 -18.88 4.52
C CYS A 116 -5.57 -17.80 3.68
N ARG A 117 -4.47 -18.12 3.02
CA ARG A 117 -3.66 -17.15 2.30
C ARG A 117 -4.42 -16.43 1.20
N GLU A 118 -5.26 -17.14 0.46
CA GLU A 118 -6.07 -16.52 -0.59
C GLU A 118 -7.11 -15.58 -0.01
N ASP A 119 -7.77 -15.97 1.07
CA ASP A 119 -8.77 -15.13 1.74
C ASP A 119 -8.13 -13.85 2.29
N ILE A 120 -6.96 -13.95 2.89
CA ILE A 120 -6.21 -12.79 3.39
C ILE A 120 -5.86 -11.84 2.24
N ALA A 121 -5.40 -12.38 1.11
CA ALA A 121 -5.10 -11.56 -0.07
C ALA A 121 -6.35 -10.84 -0.60
N ARG A 122 -7.49 -11.53 -0.63
CA ARG A 122 -8.76 -10.93 -1.06
C ARG A 122 -9.22 -9.83 -0.12
N GLN A 123 -9.14 -10.05 1.18
CA GLN A 123 -9.46 -9.03 2.17
C GLN A 123 -8.57 -7.79 2.03
N TYR A 124 -7.29 -8.01 1.78
CA TYR A 124 -6.35 -6.90 1.53
C TYR A 124 -6.73 -6.10 0.27
N GLY A 125 -7.07 -6.80 -0.80
CA GLY A 125 -7.55 -6.16 -2.03
C GLY A 125 -8.80 -5.31 -1.80
N LYS A 126 -9.73 -5.77 -0.96
CA LYS A 126 -10.92 -5.00 -0.60
C LYS A 126 -10.58 -3.75 0.20
N LEU A 127 -9.62 -3.83 1.12
CA LEU A 127 -9.13 -2.66 1.84
C LEU A 127 -8.54 -1.62 0.89
N LEU A 128 -7.87 -2.07 -0.17
CA LEU A 128 -7.33 -1.19 -1.22
C LEU A 128 -8.39 -0.70 -2.20
N SER A 129 -9.65 -1.09 -2.00
CA SER A 129 -10.80 -0.72 -2.83
C SER A 129 -10.77 -1.30 -4.24
N TYR A 130 -10.11 -2.43 -4.42
CA TYR A 130 -10.12 -3.15 -5.69
C TYR A 130 -11.42 -3.94 -5.85
N THR A 131 -11.85 -4.10 -7.10
CA THR A 131 -12.99 -4.95 -7.44
C THR A 131 -12.62 -6.43 -7.32
N ASP A 132 -13.61 -7.31 -7.17
CA ASP A 132 -13.37 -8.75 -7.13
C ASP A 132 -12.65 -9.23 -8.39
N GLU A 133 -13.00 -8.71 -9.55
CA GLU A 133 -12.34 -9.01 -10.82
C GLU A 133 -10.89 -8.53 -10.85
N GLY A 134 -10.63 -7.33 -10.32
CA GLY A 134 -9.29 -6.78 -10.21
C GLY A 134 -8.41 -7.61 -9.27
N ILE A 135 -8.96 -8.04 -8.15
CA ILE A 135 -8.27 -8.91 -7.19
C ILE A 135 -7.93 -10.24 -7.87
N GLN A 136 -8.88 -10.85 -8.58
CA GLN A 136 -8.65 -12.12 -9.26
C GLN A 136 -7.55 -12.01 -10.31
N ARG A 137 -7.53 -10.92 -11.09
CA ARG A 137 -6.46 -10.68 -12.06
C ARG A 137 -5.09 -10.58 -11.41
N LEU A 138 -4.99 -9.91 -10.27
CA LEU A 138 -3.73 -9.79 -9.53
C LEU A 138 -3.27 -11.14 -8.98
N LEU A 139 -4.18 -11.92 -8.43
CA LEU A 139 -3.87 -13.26 -7.91
C LEU A 139 -3.39 -14.18 -9.03
N ASP A 140 -4.08 -14.16 -10.18
CA ASP A 140 -3.72 -14.99 -11.33
C ASP A 140 -2.38 -14.60 -11.95
N ALA A 141 -2.07 -13.32 -11.97
CA ALA A 141 -0.84 -12.79 -12.55
C ALA A 141 0.39 -12.97 -11.66
N ASN A 142 0.19 -13.17 -10.35
CA ASN A 142 1.30 -13.24 -9.40
C ASN A 142 2.01 -14.59 -9.47
N THR A 143 3.26 -14.58 -9.92
CA THR A 143 4.14 -15.75 -9.98
C THR A 143 5.16 -15.79 -8.84
N GLU A 144 5.15 -14.79 -7.94
CA GLU A 144 6.09 -14.66 -6.83
C GLU A 144 5.34 -14.66 -5.49
N LYS A 145 4.65 -15.76 -5.20
CA LYS A 145 3.98 -15.95 -3.91
C LYS A 145 4.98 -16.42 -2.85
N GLU A 146 4.72 -16.08 -1.57
CA GLU A 146 5.53 -16.59 -0.46
C GLU A 146 5.56 -18.10 -0.40
#